data_10e6ef967754fc59b4d6d3b08c8dbf2a
#
_entry.id   10e6ef967754fc59b4d6d3b08c8dbf2a
#
_cell.length_a   1.000
_cell.length_b   1.000
_cell.length_c   1.000
_cell.angle_alpha   90.00
_cell.angle_beta   90.00
_cell.angle_gamma   90.00
#
_symmetry.space_group_name_H-M   'P 1'
#
loop_
_entity.id
_entity.type
_entity.pdbx_description
1 polymer ?
#
loop_
_entity_poly.entity_id
_entity_poly.type
_entity_poly.pdbx_seq_one_letter_code
_entity_poly.pdbx_strand_id
1 'polypeptide(L)'
;MSLLKRLCLLVGLLVAAALIYLLLAPTKIDPVAWQPPAAPSLTGPYQQNSRLSSIQRLSLGEGREPEDVALDNAGRIYGGFNDGRIMQLQADGSQPRLFADTHGRPLGLVFDSQQNLVVADALKGLLSINPNGDITTLASEADGAPFGCLNDLDVAADGTIYFTEASNKFPMKEFTSDILEHRPNGRLLAYDPNTHKSRTILRGIHFANGVAVSPDQSFVLVNETGKYRVLRVWLSGPREGQSEVFVDNLPGFPDGISSNGKDKFWLALVTPRNKVLDLVLPHPFLRKMIYRLPKFLQPKPQRYSFVIALDTNGHVVENLQDPSANCFAEIANVVERDGTLYFGSIGESAVGRFSLH
;
A
#
# COMPACT_ATOMS: atom_id res chain seq x y z
N MET A 1 -52.02 -2.01 26.43
CA MET A 1 -51.27 -2.31 25.20
C MET A 1 -50.60 -3.68 25.38
N SER A 2 -50.87 -4.64 24.47
CA SER A 2 -50.29 -5.98 24.57
C SER A 2 -48.76 -5.93 24.52
N LEU A 3 -48.08 -6.91 25.14
CA LEU A 3 -46.62 -7.02 25.13
C LEU A 3 -46.04 -6.93 23.70
N LEU A 4 -46.70 -7.56 22.75
CA LEU A 4 -46.33 -7.53 21.30
C LEU A 4 -46.36 -6.09 20.75
N LYS A 5 -47.40 -5.29 21.04
CA LYS A 5 -47.49 -3.90 20.59
C LYS A 5 -46.39 -3.03 21.21
N ARG A 6 -46.00 -3.26 22.48
CA ARG A 6 -44.87 -2.57 23.10
C ARG A 6 -43.53 -2.95 22.46
N LEU A 7 -43.33 -4.24 22.14
CA LEU A 7 -42.14 -4.71 21.49
C LEU A 7 -42.02 -4.12 20.08
N CYS A 8 -43.09 -4.16 19.24
CA CYS A 8 -43.09 -3.54 17.93
C CYS A 8 -42.80 -2.04 17.96
N LEU A 9 -43.36 -1.32 18.94
CA LEU A 9 -43.09 0.11 19.12
C LEU A 9 -41.60 0.35 19.46
N LEU A 10 -41.04 -0.43 20.40
CA LEU A 10 -39.63 -0.34 20.76
C LEU A 10 -38.69 -0.61 19.56
N VAL A 11 -38.96 -1.67 18.81
CA VAL A 11 -38.19 -1.99 17.60
C VAL A 11 -38.29 -0.86 16.59
N GLY A 12 -39.52 -0.30 16.37
CA GLY A 12 -39.69 0.84 15.46
C GLY A 12 -38.90 2.08 15.89
N LEU A 13 -38.87 2.39 17.20
CA LEU A 13 -38.08 3.49 17.72
C LEU A 13 -36.56 3.26 17.56
N LEU A 14 -36.08 2.03 17.79
CA LEU A 14 -34.67 1.69 17.59
C LEU A 14 -34.25 1.80 16.11
N VAL A 15 -35.11 1.34 15.20
CA VAL A 15 -34.86 1.48 13.75
C VAL A 15 -34.84 2.95 13.34
N ALA A 16 -35.80 3.76 13.84
CA ALA A 16 -35.84 5.20 13.57
C ALA A 16 -34.59 5.91 14.12
N ALA A 17 -34.16 5.59 15.33
CA ALA A 17 -32.95 6.15 15.94
C ALA A 17 -31.68 5.77 15.12
N ALA A 18 -31.58 4.50 14.69
CA ALA A 18 -30.49 4.04 13.86
C ALA A 18 -30.46 4.76 12.50
N LEU A 19 -31.62 4.96 11.87
CA LEU A 19 -31.72 5.72 10.62
C LEU A 19 -31.31 7.18 10.82
N ILE A 20 -31.79 7.84 11.87
CA ILE A 20 -31.40 9.22 12.21
C ILE A 20 -29.88 9.30 12.41
N TYR A 21 -29.30 8.36 13.13
CA TYR A 21 -27.84 8.29 13.32
C TYR A 21 -27.11 8.15 11.97
N LEU A 22 -27.51 7.21 11.11
CA LEU A 22 -26.89 7.00 9.81
C LEU A 22 -27.02 8.20 8.88
N LEU A 23 -28.09 8.97 9.00
CA LEU A 23 -28.34 10.15 8.16
C LEU A 23 -27.64 11.41 8.67
N LEU A 24 -27.62 11.65 9.98
CA LEU A 24 -27.32 12.96 10.56
C LEU A 24 -26.09 13.02 11.45
N ALA A 25 -25.58 11.89 11.97
CA ALA A 25 -24.42 11.93 12.87
C ALA A 25 -23.20 12.57 12.17
N PRO A 26 -22.39 13.36 12.88
CA PRO A 26 -21.18 13.97 12.31
C PRO A 26 -20.18 12.90 11.86
N THR A 27 -19.41 13.22 10.83
CA THR A 27 -18.33 12.35 10.30
C THR A 27 -17.03 13.12 10.19
N LYS A 28 -15.91 12.43 10.33
CA LYS A 28 -14.58 13.03 10.09
C LYS A 28 -14.27 13.17 8.60
N ILE A 29 -14.98 12.42 7.74
CA ILE A 29 -14.76 12.44 6.29
C ILE A 29 -15.64 13.49 5.61
N ASP A 30 -15.06 14.12 4.58
CA ASP A 30 -15.76 15.04 3.69
C ASP A 30 -15.63 14.57 2.23
N PRO A 31 -16.42 13.56 1.83
CA PRO A 31 -16.27 12.86 0.56
C PRO A 31 -16.52 13.75 -0.65
N VAL A 32 -15.70 13.56 -1.68
CA VAL A 32 -15.85 14.20 -3.00
C VAL A 32 -16.35 13.16 -4.01
N ALA A 33 -17.39 13.50 -4.79
CA ALA A 33 -17.91 12.62 -5.81
C ALA A 33 -16.84 12.30 -6.88
N TRP A 34 -16.70 11.02 -7.19
CA TRP A 34 -15.88 10.53 -8.27
C TRP A 34 -16.55 9.35 -8.95
N GLN A 35 -16.62 9.39 -10.29
CA GLN A 35 -17.16 8.30 -11.08
C GLN A 35 -15.99 7.40 -11.51
N PRO A 36 -15.81 6.21 -10.91
CA PRO A 36 -14.78 5.29 -11.36
C PRO A 36 -15.09 4.78 -12.77
N PRO A 37 -14.08 4.54 -13.60
CA PRO A 37 -14.29 3.82 -14.86
C PRO A 37 -14.78 2.40 -14.56
N ALA A 38 -15.50 1.80 -15.50
CA ALA A 38 -15.95 0.41 -15.35
C ALA A 38 -14.75 -0.51 -15.08
N ALA A 39 -14.86 -1.34 -14.03
CA ALA A 39 -13.78 -2.28 -13.70
C ALA A 39 -13.50 -3.21 -14.89
N PRO A 40 -12.24 -3.42 -15.28
CA PRO A 40 -11.92 -4.38 -16.33
C PRO A 40 -12.31 -5.80 -15.91
N SER A 41 -12.72 -6.61 -16.87
CA SER A 41 -12.96 -8.03 -16.62
C SER A 41 -11.64 -8.76 -16.38
N LEU A 42 -11.69 -9.84 -15.58
CA LEU A 42 -10.52 -10.71 -15.37
C LEU A 42 -10.33 -11.64 -16.57
N THR A 43 -10.07 -11.05 -17.75
CA THR A 43 -9.80 -11.69 -19.04
C THR A 43 -8.61 -11.02 -19.71
N GLY A 44 -8.09 -11.60 -20.80
CA GLY A 44 -6.94 -11.05 -21.51
C GLY A 44 -5.70 -10.92 -20.58
N PRO A 45 -5.10 -9.72 -20.47
CA PRO A 45 -3.91 -9.53 -19.63
C PRO A 45 -4.17 -9.79 -18.14
N TYR A 46 -5.44 -9.75 -17.71
CA TYR A 46 -5.85 -10.03 -16.32
C TYR A 46 -6.54 -11.38 -16.17
N GLN A 47 -6.43 -12.29 -17.16
CA GLN A 47 -7.08 -13.61 -17.12
C GLN A 47 -6.83 -14.30 -15.79
N GLN A 48 -7.92 -14.67 -15.10
CA GLN A 48 -7.86 -15.35 -13.80
C GLN A 48 -7.08 -16.68 -13.91
N ASN A 49 -6.23 -16.94 -12.91
CA ASN A 49 -5.40 -18.13 -12.82
C ASN A 49 -5.14 -18.50 -11.34
N SER A 50 -4.34 -19.55 -11.10
CA SER A 50 -3.96 -20.02 -9.76
C SER A 50 -2.43 -20.18 -9.65
N ARG A 51 -1.66 -19.36 -10.35
CA ARG A 51 -0.19 -19.46 -10.38
C ARG A 51 0.43 -19.23 -9.01
N LEU A 52 -0.19 -18.39 -8.16
CA LEU A 52 0.29 -18.11 -6.79
C LEU A 52 -0.17 -19.12 -5.73
N SER A 53 -0.81 -20.24 -6.11
CA SER A 53 -1.29 -21.25 -5.15
C SER A 53 -0.18 -21.95 -4.36
N SER A 54 1.07 -21.87 -4.82
CA SER A 54 2.24 -22.49 -4.19
C SER A 54 3.15 -21.50 -3.42
N ILE A 55 2.65 -20.33 -3.07
CA ILE A 55 3.43 -19.40 -2.23
C ILE A 55 3.79 -20.08 -0.91
N GLN A 56 5.09 -20.11 -0.62
CA GLN A 56 5.61 -20.56 0.65
C GLN A 56 5.52 -19.41 1.68
N ARG A 57 4.90 -19.68 2.82
CA ARG A 57 4.85 -18.76 3.96
C ARG A 57 6.10 -18.91 4.81
N LEU A 58 6.89 -17.85 4.97
CA LEU A 58 8.08 -17.77 5.80
C LEU A 58 7.72 -17.03 7.09
N SER A 59 7.73 -17.73 8.21
CA SER A 59 7.36 -17.12 9.50
C SER A 59 8.45 -16.20 10.01
N LEU A 60 8.10 -14.96 10.27
CA LEU A 60 8.95 -13.96 10.93
C LEU A 60 8.90 -14.06 12.47
N GLY A 61 8.16 -15.02 13.02
CA GLY A 61 7.84 -15.12 14.44
C GLY A 61 6.43 -14.60 14.75
N GLU A 62 6.18 -14.27 16.03
CA GLU A 62 4.89 -13.73 16.44
C GLU A 62 4.77 -12.24 16.04
N GLY A 63 3.80 -11.92 15.21
CA GLY A 63 3.50 -10.58 14.71
C GLY A 63 2.45 -10.62 13.62
N ARG A 64 2.08 -9.46 13.09
CA ARG A 64 1.05 -9.32 12.06
C ARG A 64 1.44 -8.27 11.02
N GLU A 65 0.90 -8.46 9.83
CA GLU A 65 0.93 -7.48 8.76
C GLU A 65 2.38 -7.06 8.41
N PRO A 66 3.27 -8.00 8.02
CA PRO A 66 4.53 -7.62 7.41
C PRO A 66 4.25 -7.07 6.01
N GLU A 67 3.95 -5.78 5.94
CA GLU A 67 3.40 -5.12 4.74
C GLU A 67 4.41 -5.12 3.60
N ASP A 68 5.68 -4.91 3.93
CA ASP A 68 6.76 -4.95 2.96
C ASP A 68 7.82 -6.00 3.32
N VAL A 69 8.65 -6.32 2.31
CA VAL A 69 9.77 -7.25 2.42
C VAL A 69 10.99 -6.69 1.72
N ALA A 70 12.11 -6.63 2.43
CA ALA A 70 13.39 -6.23 1.87
C ALA A 70 14.41 -7.37 1.93
N LEU A 71 15.38 -7.37 1.01
CA LEU A 71 16.49 -8.32 0.97
C LEU A 71 17.82 -7.59 0.98
N ASP A 72 18.72 -7.98 1.88
CA ASP A 72 20.08 -7.48 1.86
C ASP A 72 20.97 -8.22 0.84
N ASN A 73 22.24 -7.78 0.71
CA ASN A 73 23.17 -8.39 -0.24
C ASN A 73 23.50 -9.86 0.06
N ALA A 74 23.32 -10.31 1.29
CA ALA A 74 23.48 -11.72 1.68
C ALA A 74 22.22 -12.56 1.43
N GLY A 75 21.13 -11.95 0.91
CA GLY A 75 19.85 -12.60 0.66
C GLY A 75 19.01 -12.80 1.93
N ARG A 76 19.40 -12.21 3.07
CA ARG A 76 18.58 -12.24 4.28
C ARG A 76 17.30 -11.45 4.05
N ILE A 77 16.21 -11.92 4.63
CA ILE A 77 14.86 -11.41 4.39
C ILE A 77 14.42 -10.59 5.61
N TYR A 78 13.89 -9.39 5.36
CA TYR A 78 13.41 -8.49 6.41
C TYR A 78 11.95 -8.15 6.18
N GLY A 79 11.17 -8.04 7.27
CA GLY A 79 9.78 -7.61 7.24
C GLY A 79 9.39 -6.85 8.50
N GLY A 80 8.63 -5.79 8.33
CA GLY A 80 8.20 -4.89 9.40
C GLY A 80 6.79 -5.21 9.90
N PHE A 81 6.64 -5.53 11.20
CA PHE A 81 5.33 -5.78 11.79
C PHE A 81 4.58 -4.49 12.16
N ASN A 82 3.27 -4.63 12.35
CA ASN A 82 2.38 -3.52 12.72
C ASN A 82 2.61 -2.96 14.13
N ASP A 83 3.46 -3.58 14.93
CA ASP A 83 3.84 -3.14 16.28
C ASP A 83 5.20 -2.41 16.34
N GLY A 84 5.86 -2.19 15.20
CA GLY A 84 7.13 -1.45 15.10
C GLY A 84 8.36 -2.34 14.95
N ARG A 85 8.25 -3.64 15.22
CA ARG A 85 9.37 -4.58 15.10
C ARG A 85 9.69 -4.88 13.64
N ILE A 86 10.96 -4.84 13.30
CA ILE A 86 11.50 -5.31 12.03
C ILE A 86 12.25 -6.62 12.31
N MET A 87 11.76 -7.69 11.70
CA MET A 87 12.32 -9.02 11.86
C MET A 87 13.22 -9.37 10.68
N GLN A 88 14.23 -10.24 10.94
CA GLN A 88 15.13 -10.76 9.93
C GLN A 88 15.08 -12.29 9.91
N LEU A 89 15.10 -12.87 8.70
CA LEU A 89 15.33 -14.29 8.46
C LEU A 89 16.67 -14.50 7.72
N GLN A 90 17.22 -15.70 7.80
CA GLN A 90 18.28 -16.13 6.90
C GLN A 90 17.72 -16.24 5.45
N ALA A 91 18.60 -16.30 4.47
CA ALA A 91 18.23 -16.41 3.05
C ALA A 91 17.37 -17.66 2.73
N ASP A 92 17.51 -18.72 3.49
CA ASP A 92 16.68 -19.93 3.38
C ASP A 92 15.28 -19.77 4.01
N GLY A 93 15.04 -18.66 4.71
CA GLY A 93 13.79 -18.38 5.44
C GLY A 93 13.77 -18.91 6.87
N SER A 94 14.90 -19.34 7.39
CA SER A 94 15.04 -19.86 8.77
C SER A 94 15.49 -18.76 9.76
N GLN A 95 15.52 -19.13 11.04
CA GLN A 95 16.10 -18.37 12.15
C GLN A 95 15.58 -16.94 12.29
N PRO A 96 14.26 -16.74 12.54
CA PRO A 96 13.71 -15.41 12.78
C PRO A 96 14.36 -14.76 14.00
N ARG A 97 14.82 -13.51 13.82
CA ARG A 97 15.35 -12.70 14.91
C ARG A 97 14.88 -11.26 14.80
N LEU A 98 14.81 -10.57 15.93
CA LEU A 98 14.59 -9.13 15.95
C LEU A 98 15.83 -8.44 15.36
N PHE A 99 15.62 -7.56 14.36
CA PHE A 99 16.65 -6.72 13.80
C PHE A 99 16.62 -5.32 14.42
N ALA A 100 15.46 -4.68 14.46
CA ALA A 100 15.25 -3.38 15.06
C ALA A 100 13.81 -3.21 15.53
N ASP A 101 13.54 -2.20 16.38
CA ASP A 101 12.19 -1.81 16.77
C ASP A 101 12.06 -0.30 16.65
N THR A 102 11.26 0.16 15.69
CA THR A 102 11.00 1.58 15.45
C THR A 102 10.07 2.17 16.49
N HIS A 103 9.36 1.33 17.25
CA HIS A 103 8.23 1.74 18.11
C HIS A 103 7.20 2.57 17.32
N GLY A 104 7.08 2.32 16.02
CA GLY A 104 6.22 2.99 15.07
C GLY A 104 5.37 2.01 14.26
N ARG A 105 5.31 2.24 12.95
CA ARG A 105 4.69 1.35 11.98
C ARG A 105 5.56 1.36 10.71
N PRO A 106 6.59 0.50 10.60
CA PRO A 106 7.38 0.37 9.39
C PRO A 106 6.51 -0.23 8.27
N LEU A 107 6.34 0.50 7.19
CA LEU A 107 5.57 0.11 6.02
C LEU A 107 6.51 -0.20 4.85
N GLY A 108 7.18 0.78 4.24
CA GLY A 108 8.16 0.56 3.17
C GLY A 108 9.56 0.27 3.71
N LEU A 109 10.27 -0.68 3.10
CA LEU A 109 11.58 -1.18 3.50
C LEU A 109 12.49 -1.36 2.27
N VAL A 110 13.60 -0.63 2.16
CA VAL A 110 14.57 -0.82 1.08
C VAL A 110 16.00 -0.68 1.61
N PHE A 111 16.93 -1.50 1.17
CA PHE A 111 18.35 -1.34 1.48
C PHE A 111 19.00 -0.30 0.56
N ASP A 112 19.73 0.64 1.14
CA ASP A 112 20.60 1.55 0.39
C ASP A 112 21.89 0.86 -0.09
N SER A 113 22.71 1.57 -0.86
CA SER A 113 23.97 1.06 -1.37
C SER A 113 25.01 0.77 -0.26
N GLN A 114 24.83 1.34 0.92
CA GLN A 114 25.68 1.15 2.10
C GLN A 114 25.16 0.03 3.02
N GLN A 115 24.08 -0.65 2.60
CA GLN A 115 23.41 -1.70 3.36
C GLN A 115 22.75 -1.21 4.67
N ASN A 116 22.39 0.05 4.74
CA ASN A 116 21.44 0.49 5.75
C ASN A 116 20.01 0.18 5.25
N LEU A 117 19.14 -0.26 6.15
CA LEU A 117 17.73 -0.42 5.86
C LEU A 117 17.04 0.94 6.00
N VAL A 118 16.61 1.50 4.87
CA VAL A 118 15.79 2.72 4.84
C VAL A 118 14.32 2.33 5.04
N VAL A 119 13.63 3.07 5.89
CA VAL A 119 12.27 2.73 6.31
C VAL A 119 11.35 3.92 6.18
N ALA A 120 10.24 3.75 5.47
CA ALA A 120 9.10 4.65 5.55
C ALA A 120 8.22 4.22 6.74
N ASP A 121 8.36 4.90 7.86
CA ASP A 121 7.56 4.59 9.05
C ASP A 121 6.38 5.56 9.16
N ALA A 122 5.16 5.04 9.17
CA ALA A 122 3.92 5.82 9.17
C ALA A 122 3.75 6.71 10.42
N LEU A 123 4.52 6.46 11.49
CA LEU A 123 4.42 7.19 12.76
C LEU A 123 5.71 7.93 13.12
N LYS A 124 6.86 7.54 12.57
CA LYS A 124 8.18 8.06 12.94
C LYS A 124 8.84 8.87 11.82
N GLY A 125 8.33 8.80 10.60
CA GLY A 125 8.90 9.47 9.45
C GLY A 125 9.87 8.59 8.65
N LEU A 126 10.81 9.21 7.96
CA LEU A 126 11.82 8.51 7.18
C LEU A 126 13.01 8.16 8.08
N LEU A 127 13.32 6.87 8.17
CA LEU A 127 14.36 6.33 9.04
C LEU A 127 15.46 5.64 8.23
N SER A 128 16.67 5.57 8.81
CA SER A 128 17.75 4.71 8.34
C SER A 128 18.22 3.83 9.50
N ILE A 129 18.38 2.54 9.27
CA ILE A 129 18.78 1.56 10.26
C ILE A 129 20.09 0.91 9.78
N ASN A 130 21.16 1.09 10.53
CA ASN A 130 22.44 0.52 10.16
C ASN A 130 22.48 -1.01 10.37
N PRO A 131 23.50 -1.74 9.86
CA PRO A 131 23.58 -3.18 10.02
C PRO A 131 23.62 -3.70 11.47
N ASN A 132 23.89 -2.84 12.46
CA ASN A 132 23.84 -3.19 13.88
C ASN A 132 22.44 -3.03 14.49
N GLY A 133 21.48 -2.44 13.76
CA GLY A 133 20.13 -2.17 14.24
C GLY A 133 19.95 -0.77 14.86
N ASP A 134 20.97 0.10 14.80
CA ASP A 134 20.84 1.47 15.31
C ASP A 134 20.01 2.33 14.35
N ILE A 135 19.02 3.03 14.88
CA ILE A 135 18.04 3.81 14.12
C ILE A 135 18.41 5.29 14.12
N THR A 136 18.43 5.89 12.94
CA THR A 136 18.59 7.34 12.73
C THR A 136 17.36 7.87 11.99
N THR A 137 16.77 8.96 12.47
CA THR A 137 15.71 9.66 11.73
C THR A 137 16.36 10.55 10.67
N LEU A 138 16.04 10.27 9.40
CA LEU A 138 16.50 11.08 8.26
C LEU A 138 15.66 12.35 8.09
N ALA A 139 14.33 12.20 8.17
CA ALA A 139 13.38 13.31 8.06
C ALA A 139 12.05 13.00 8.76
N SER A 140 11.43 14.05 9.29
CA SER A 140 10.07 14.01 9.89
C SER A 140 9.12 15.03 9.26
N GLU A 141 9.61 15.82 8.29
CA GLU A 141 8.85 16.87 7.60
C GLU A 141 9.36 17.11 6.18
N ALA A 142 8.54 17.75 5.37
CA ALA A 142 8.93 18.32 4.08
C ALA A 142 8.19 19.64 3.85
N ASP A 143 8.88 20.61 3.23
CA ASP A 143 8.33 21.93 2.90
C ASP A 143 7.75 22.67 4.12
N GLY A 144 8.31 22.45 5.33
CA GLY A 144 7.88 23.07 6.59
C GLY A 144 6.59 22.47 7.18
N ALA A 145 6.16 21.29 6.70
CA ALA A 145 5.01 20.58 7.24
C ALA A 145 5.41 19.15 7.69
N PRO A 146 5.04 18.71 8.91
CA PRO A 146 5.33 17.38 9.37
C PRO A 146 4.66 16.33 8.45
N PHE A 147 5.26 15.14 8.40
CA PHE A 147 4.64 14.03 7.67
C PHE A 147 3.37 13.55 8.37
N GLY A 148 2.38 13.18 7.56
CA GLY A 148 1.23 12.39 8.01
C GLY A 148 1.53 10.90 7.99
N CYS A 149 0.93 10.16 7.07
CA CYS A 149 1.10 8.72 6.95
C CYS A 149 2.10 8.40 5.82
N LEU A 150 3.40 8.24 6.12
CA LEU A 150 4.34 7.68 5.15
C LEU A 150 3.96 6.24 4.84
N ASN A 151 4.22 5.80 3.60
CA ASN A 151 3.82 4.46 3.17
C ASN A 151 4.99 3.67 2.57
N ASP A 152 5.49 4.04 1.41
CA ASP A 152 6.49 3.28 0.68
C ASP A 152 7.69 4.14 0.27
N LEU A 153 8.80 3.51 -0.13
CA LEU A 153 10.00 4.20 -0.57
C LEU A 153 10.82 3.37 -1.56
N ASP A 154 11.61 4.07 -2.37
CA ASP A 154 12.69 3.47 -3.17
C ASP A 154 13.91 4.39 -3.21
N VAL A 155 15.10 3.82 -3.42
CA VAL A 155 16.37 4.53 -3.38
C VAL A 155 17.00 4.56 -4.77
N ALA A 156 17.17 5.76 -5.30
CA ALA A 156 17.84 5.97 -6.58
C ALA A 156 19.35 5.71 -6.50
N ALA A 157 19.99 5.53 -7.66
CA ALA A 157 21.42 5.24 -7.75
C ALA A 157 22.33 6.36 -7.19
N ASP A 158 21.85 7.61 -7.17
CA ASP A 158 22.53 8.77 -6.58
C ASP A 158 22.33 8.89 -5.06
N GLY A 159 21.55 7.98 -4.46
CA GLY A 159 21.20 7.98 -3.05
C GLY A 159 19.95 8.80 -2.71
N THR A 160 19.32 9.47 -3.67
CA THR A 160 18.03 10.15 -3.44
C THR A 160 16.97 9.13 -3.06
N ILE A 161 16.25 9.39 -1.98
CA ILE A 161 15.16 8.52 -1.52
C ILE A 161 13.84 9.12 -2.00
N TYR A 162 13.13 8.41 -2.89
CA TYR A 162 11.76 8.75 -3.26
C TYR A 162 10.82 7.99 -2.35
N PHE A 163 9.84 8.69 -1.77
CA PHE A 163 8.92 8.08 -0.82
C PHE A 163 7.53 8.71 -0.90
N THR A 164 6.54 7.97 -0.44
CA THR A 164 5.15 8.39 -0.49
C THR A 164 4.61 8.72 0.90
N GLU A 165 3.72 9.69 0.91
CA GLU A 165 2.81 9.97 2.00
C GLU A 165 1.40 9.67 1.51
N ALA A 166 0.80 8.59 2.02
CA ALA A 166 -0.52 8.14 1.59
C ALA A 166 -1.60 9.18 1.91
N SER A 167 -1.49 9.81 3.08
CA SER A 167 -2.42 10.84 3.53
C SER A 167 -1.75 11.81 4.50
N ASN A 168 -1.90 13.09 4.26
CA ASN A 168 -1.55 14.15 5.21
C ASN A 168 -2.69 14.48 6.19
N LYS A 169 -3.83 13.79 6.07
CA LYS A 169 -5.04 14.02 6.87
C LYS A 169 -5.35 12.88 7.82
N PHE A 170 -5.26 11.64 7.36
CA PHE A 170 -5.64 10.45 8.12
C PHE A 170 -4.41 9.63 8.50
N PRO A 171 -4.29 9.24 9.80
CA PRO A 171 -3.24 8.30 10.20
C PRO A 171 -3.52 6.90 9.63
N MET A 172 -2.50 6.04 9.55
CA MET A 172 -2.58 4.69 8.97
C MET A 172 -3.75 3.87 9.51
N LYS A 173 -4.02 3.90 10.81
CA LYS A 173 -5.16 3.20 11.43
C LYS A 173 -6.54 3.65 10.93
N GLU A 174 -6.62 4.78 10.23
CA GLU A 174 -7.83 5.36 9.65
C GLU A 174 -7.75 5.39 8.10
N PHE A 175 -6.89 4.59 7.46
CA PHE A 175 -6.70 4.58 6.00
C PHE A 175 -8.01 4.40 5.21
N THR A 176 -8.94 3.59 5.73
CA THR A 176 -10.27 3.42 5.12
C THR A 176 -11.08 4.72 5.10
N SER A 177 -10.79 5.66 6.00
CA SER A 177 -11.41 6.99 6.00
C SER A 177 -10.94 7.82 4.82
N ASP A 178 -9.64 7.75 4.46
CA ASP A 178 -9.08 8.41 3.28
C ASP A 178 -9.68 7.84 1.99
N ILE A 179 -9.74 6.51 1.86
CA ILE A 179 -10.35 5.83 0.72
C ILE A 179 -11.84 6.23 0.56
N LEU A 180 -12.61 6.27 1.68
CA LEU A 180 -14.00 6.69 1.65
C LEU A 180 -14.17 8.19 1.39
N GLU A 181 -13.25 9.03 1.83
CA GLU A 181 -13.28 10.47 1.56
C GLU A 181 -12.94 10.76 0.11
N HIS A 182 -11.99 10.03 -0.45
CA HIS A 182 -11.52 10.14 -1.83
C HIS A 182 -11.10 11.57 -2.19
N ARG A 183 -10.26 12.18 -1.34
CA ARG A 183 -9.61 13.47 -1.62
C ARG A 183 -8.13 13.27 -1.91
N PRO A 184 -7.50 14.22 -2.64
CA PRO A 184 -6.09 14.11 -3.01
C PRO A 184 -5.16 14.49 -1.85
N ASN A 185 -5.21 13.71 -0.76
CA ASN A 185 -4.46 13.95 0.49
C ASN A 185 -3.02 13.44 0.42
N GLY A 186 -2.67 12.66 -0.61
CA GLY A 186 -1.35 12.05 -0.75
C GLY A 186 -0.38 12.89 -1.57
N ARG A 187 0.92 12.59 -1.41
CA ARG A 187 2.02 13.20 -2.16
C ARG A 187 3.20 12.24 -2.35
N LEU A 188 3.96 12.49 -3.42
CA LEU A 188 5.28 11.91 -3.64
C LEU A 188 6.33 12.91 -3.17
N LEU A 189 7.34 12.43 -2.45
CA LEU A 189 8.41 13.22 -1.87
C LEU A 189 9.78 12.68 -2.32
N ALA A 190 10.81 13.51 -2.17
CA ALA A 190 12.21 13.11 -2.29
C ALA A 190 13.02 13.65 -1.12
N TYR A 191 13.89 12.81 -0.58
CA TYR A 191 14.92 13.19 0.38
C TYR A 191 16.29 13.17 -0.31
N ASP A 192 17.01 14.28 -0.20
CA ASP A 192 18.37 14.41 -0.73
C ASP A 192 19.40 14.13 0.40
N PRO A 193 20.21 13.07 0.28
CA PRO A 193 21.19 12.70 1.30
C PRO A 193 22.32 13.71 1.45
N ASN A 194 22.59 14.55 0.45
CA ASN A 194 23.66 15.55 0.50
C ASN A 194 23.26 16.81 1.28
N THR A 195 21.99 17.20 1.16
CA THR A 195 21.46 18.39 1.85
C THR A 195 20.68 18.07 3.11
N HIS A 196 20.37 16.80 3.35
CA HIS A 196 19.50 16.30 4.42
C HIS A 196 18.12 16.96 4.44
N LYS A 197 17.55 17.22 3.26
CA LYS A 197 16.26 17.89 3.11
C LYS A 197 15.28 17.03 2.32
N SER A 198 14.02 17.06 2.76
CA SER A 198 12.91 16.50 2.02
C SER A 198 12.12 17.60 1.30
N ARG A 199 11.65 17.28 0.10
CA ARG A 199 10.78 18.16 -0.69
C ARG A 199 9.67 17.37 -1.36
N THR A 200 8.55 18.02 -1.62
CA THR A 200 7.46 17.42 -2.40
C THR A 200 7.76 17.47 -3.89
N ILE A 201 7.59 16.35 -4.57
CA ILE A 201 7.74 16.17 -6.02
C ILE A 201 6.39 16.30 -6.72
N LEU A 202 5.36 15.61 -6.19
CA LEU A 202 4.01 15.63 -6.74
C LEU A 202 2.99 15.68 -5.59
N ARG A 203 2.01 16.57 -5.72
CA ARG A 203 0.87 16.70 -4.79
C ARG A 203 -0.41 16.21 -5.44
N GLY A 204 -1.42 16.00 -4.64
CA GLY A 204 -2.76 15.76 -5.15
C GLY A 204 -3.02 14.32 -5.57
N ILE A 205 -2.35 13.36 -4.95
CA ILE A 205 -2.50 11.93 -5.19
C ILE A 205 -3.58 11.38 -4.24
N HIS A 206 -4.50 10.57 -4.78
CA HIS A 206 -5.57 9.95 -3.99
C HIS A 206 -5.03 8.66 -3.37
N PHE A 207 -4.53 8.75 -2.17
CA PHE A 207 -3.84 7.69 -1.44
C PHE A 207 -2.57 7.24 -2.18
N ALA A 208 -1.48 8.02 -2.05
CA ALA A 208 -0.18 7.68 -2.62
C ALA A 208 0.40 6.46 -1.88
N ASN A 209 0.61 5.37 -2.61
CA ASN A 209 1.07 4.11 -2.04
C ASN A 209 2.46 3.75 -2.59
N GLY A 210 2.64 2.57 -3.17
CA GLY A 210 3.90 2.10 -3.69
C GLY A 210 4.65 3.08 -4.59
N VAL A 211 5.97 3.06 -4.52
CA VAL A 211 6.86 3.89 -5.35
C VAL A 211 8.03 3.06 -5.87
N ALA A 212 8.42 3.25 -7.13
CA ALA A 212 9.56 2.57 -7.74
C ALA A 212 10.31 3.47 -8.71
N VAL A 213 11.62 3.54 -8.57
CA VAL A 213 12.52 4.22 -9.51
C VAL A 213 12.75 3.35 -10.74
N SER A 214 12.72 3.96 -11.92
CA SER A 214 12.97 3.25 -13.17
C SER A 214 14.42 2.71 -13.25
N PRO A 215 14.66 1.57 -13.94
CA PRO A 215 16.01 1.02 -14.08
C PRO A 215 17.01 2.01 -14.68
N ASP A 216 16.58 2.87 -15.59
CA ASP A 216 17.39 3.91 -16.24
C ASP A 216 17.45 5.23 -15.47
N GLN A 217 16.82 5.30 -14.28
CA GLN A 217 16.75 6.47 -13.39
C GLN A 217 16.06 7.69 -14.02
N SER A 218 15.34 7.53 -15.13
CA SER A 218 14.71 8.64 -15.86
C SER A 218 13.35 9.05 -15.31
N PHE A 219 12.68 8.17 -14.56
CA PHE A 219 11.39 8.45 -13.94
C PHE A 219 11.18 7.65 -12.66
N VAL A 220 10.17 8.03 -11.90
CA VAL A 220 9.64 7.30 -10.76
C VAL A 220 8.16 7.00 -10.99
N LEU A 221 7.74 5.79 -10.65
CA LEU A 221 6.33 5.38 -10.62
C LEU A 221 5.77 5.60 -9.21
N VAL A 222 4.50 5.98 -9.11
CA VAL A 222 3.77 6.08 -7.86
C VAL A 222 2.35 5.55 -8.03
N ASN A 223 1.94 4.66 -7.13
CA ASN A 223 0.60 4.09 -7.12
C ASN A 223 -0.41 5.10 -6.57
N GLU A 224 -1.48 5.38 -7.31
CA GLU A 224 -2.63 6.15 -6.86
C GLU A 224 -3.79 5.18 -6.58
N THR A 225 -3.75 4.59 -5.37
CA THR A 225 -4.66 3.50 -4.95
C THR A 225 -6.12 3.89 -5.08
N GLY A 226 -6.47 5.11 -4.67
CA GLY A 226 -7.84 5.61 -4.71
C GLY A 226 -8.41 5.74 -6.13
N LYS A 227 -7.55 5.81 -7.15
CA LYS A 227 -7.96 5.93 -8.56
C LYS A 227 -7.65 4.70 -9.42
N TYR A 228 -7.21 3.60 -8.81
CA TYR A 228 -6.92 2.35 -9.54
C TYR A 228 -5.91 2.53 -10.68
N ARG A 229 -4.83 3.31 -10.44
CA ARG A 229 -3.86 3.63 -11.49
C ARG A 229 -2.45 3.83 -10.93
N VAL A 230 -1.48 3.84 -11.83
CA VAL A 230 -0.09 4.20 -11.54
C VAL A 230 0.25 5.47 -12.31
N LEU A 231 0.89 6.40 -11.65
CA LEU A 231 1.43 7.62 -12.25
C LEU A 231 2.92 7.45 -12.51
N ARG A 232 3.43 8.10 -13.56
CA ARG A 232 4.86 8.27 -13.83
C ARG A 232 5.22 9.74 -13.64
N VAL A 233 6.29 10.00 -12.93
CA VAL A 233 6.87 11.33 -12.75
C VAL A 233 8.28 11.32 -13.32
N TRP A 234 8.54 12.18 -14.31
CA TRP A 234 9.83 12.25 -14.97
C TRP A 234 10.85 12.96 -14.08
N LEU A 235 12.02 12.36 -13.90
CA LEU A 235 13.12 12.86 -13.07
C LEU A 235 14.18 13.58 -13.88
N SER A 236 14.23 13.31 -15.20
CA SER A 236 15.22 13.89 -16.10
C SER A 236 14.73 13.99 -17.54
N GLY A 237 15.49 14.69 -18.38
CA GLY A 237 15.21 14.84 -19.80
C GLY A 237 14.18 15.93 -20.12
N PRO A 238 13.64 15.97 -21.36
CA PRO A 238 12.74 17.04 -21.81
C PRO A 238 11.40 17.13 -21.05
N ARG A 239 11.05 16.08 -20.32
CA ARG A 239 9.81 15.99 -19.53
C ARG A 239 10.03 16.10 -18.02
N GLU A 240 11.23 16.42 -17.57
CA GLU A 240 11.56 16.56 -16.15
C GLU A 240 10.51 17.39 -15.40
N GLY A 241 10.07 16.88 -14.24
CA GLY A 241 9.04 17.47 -13.39
C GLY A 241 7.60 17.28 -13.89
N GLN A 242 7.38 16.71 -15.08
CA GLN A 242 6.04 16.40 -15.58
C GLN A 242 5.57 15.04 -15.04
N SER A 243 4.26 14.92 -14.87
CA SER A 243 3.62 13.64 -14.51
C SER A 243 2.57 13.24 -15.53
N GLU A 244 2.39 11.94 -15.71
CA GLU A 244 1.40 11.37 -16.60
C GLU A 244 0.86 10.05 -16.03
N VAL A 245 -0.25 9.57 -16.56
CA VAL A 245 -0.76 8.23 -16.23
C VAL A 245 0.09 7.18 -16.93
N PHE A 246 0.68 6.27 -16.17
CA PHE A 246 1.49 5.16 -16.68
C PHE A 246 0.63 3.95 -17.02
N VAL A 247 -0.25 3.54 -16.12
CA VAL A 247 -1.28 2.53 -16.36
C VAL A 247 -2.55 2.95 -15.61
N ASP A 248 -3.70 2.79 -16.26
CA ASP A 248 -5.01 3.22 -15.74
C ASP A 248 -5.97 2.05 -15.61
N ASN A 249 -7.01 2.28 -14.83
CA ASN A 249 -8.15 1.37 -14.69
C ASN A 249 -7.73 -0.06 -14.33
N LEU A 250 -6.92 -0.21 -13.31
CA LEU A 250 -6.49 -1.51 -12.80
C LEU A 250 -7.68 -2.31 -12.23
N PRO A 251 -7.64 -3.67 -12.29
CA PRO A 251 -8.70 -4.54 -11.79
C PRO A 251 -8.74 -4.67 -10.26
N GLY A 252 -7.81 -4.06 -9.55
CA GLY A 252 -7.68 -4.07 -8.10
C GLY A 252 -7.08 -2.76 -7.59
N PHE A 253 -6.88 -2.70 -6.29
CA PHE A 253 -6.26 -1.56 -5.62
C PHE A 253 -4.73 -1.69 -5.71
N PRO A 254 -4.03 -0.83 -6.48
CA PRO A 254 -2.58 -0.84 -6.51
C PRO A 254 -2.03 -0.45 -5.14
N ASP A 255 -1.13 -1.28 -4.61
CA ASP A 255 -0.51 -1.10 -3.30
C ASP A 255 0.99 -0.86 -3.46
N GLY A 256 1.87 -1.80 -3.15
CA GLY A 256 3.30 -1.67 -3.41
C GLY A 256 3.66 -1.91 -4.87
N ILE A 257 4.75 -1.28 -5.32
CA ILE A 257 5.36 -1.49 -6.63
C ILE A 257 6.87 -1.50 -6.48
N SER A 258 7.56 -2.42 -7.15
CA SER A 258 9.03 -2.47 -7.15
C SER A 258 9.60 -2.69 -8.53
N SER A 259 10.81 -2.19 -8.77
CA SER A 259 11.57 -2.46 -10.00
C SER A 259 12.42 -3.71 -9.82
N ASN A 260 12.51 -4.57 -10.85
CA ASN A 260 13.51 -5.65 -10.85
C ASN A 260 14.91 -5.16 -11.29
N GLY A 261 15.09 -3.85 -11.47
CA GLY A 261 16.32 -3.22 -11.89
C GLY A 261 16.73 -3.48 -13.35
N LYS A 262 15.82 -4.07 -14.15
CA LYS A 262 16.10 -4.44 -15.55
C LYS A 262 15.01 -3.93 -16.50
N ASP A 263 13.87 -4.58 -16.52
CA ASP A 263 12.86 -4.39 -17.57
C ASP A 263 11.41 -4.44 -17.04
N LYS A 264 11.21 -4.72 -15.75
CA LYS A 264 9.87 -4.96 -15.18
C LYS A 264 9.66 -4.20 -13.89
N PHE A 265 8.40 -3.83 -13.69
CA PHE A 265 7.88 -3.38 -12.41
C PHE A 265 6.86 -4.40 -11.90
N TRP A 266 7.09 -4.94 -10.72
CA TRP A 266 6.12 -5.79 -10.03
C TRP A 266 5.14 -4.93 -9.25
N LEU A 267 3.86 -5.14 -9.49
CA LEU A 267 2.78 -4.38 -8.86
C LEU A 267 1.87 -5.33 -8.08
N ALA A 268 1.75 -5.10 -6.79
CA ALA A 268 0.77 -5.75 -5.95
C ALA A 268 -0.59 -5.06 -6.08
N LEU A 269 -1.64 -5.86 -6.28
CA LEU A 269 -3.02 -5.42 -6.19
C LEU A 269 -3.60 -6.04 -4.91
N VAL A 270 -3.59 -5.28 -3.81
CA VAL A 270 -3.88 -5.80 -2.46
C VAL A 270 -5.23 -6.51 -2.36
N THR A 271 -6.20 -6.10 -3.16
CA THR A 271 -7.51 -6.74 -3.29
C THR A 271 -8.12 -6.37 -4.65
N PRO A 272 -8.96 -7.23 -5.26
CA PRO A 272 -9.77 -6.84 -6.39
C PRO A 272 -10.68 -5.65 -6.08
N ARG A 273 -11.12 -4.91 -7.11
CA ARG A 273 -12.03 -3.77 -6.93
C ARG A 273 -13.31 -4.20 -6.23
N ASN A 274 -13.77 -3.36 -5.31
CA ASN A 274 -14.98 -3.61 -4.53
C ASN A 274 -16.19 -2.96 -5.21
N LYS A 275 -17.14 -3.80 -5.70
CA LYS A 275 -18.33 -3.33 -6.41
C LYS A 275 -19.20 -2.38 -5.59
N VAL A 276 -19.27 -2.58 -4.26
CA VAL A 276 -20.05 -1.68 -3.38
C VAL A 276 -19.37 -0.33 -3.27
N LEU A 277 -18.04 -0.32 -3.12
CA LEU A 277 -17.29 0.93 -3.10
C LEU A 277 -17.43 1.68 -4.42
N ASP A 278 -17.21 1.02 -5.56
CA ASP A 278 -17.36 1.64 -6.88
C ASP A 278 -18.76 2.24 -7.10
N LEU A 279 -19.80 1.56 -6.61
CA LEU A 279 -21.19 2.05 -6.68
C LEU A 279 -21.41 3.32 -5.86
N VAL A 280 -20.76 3.45 -4.69
CA VAL A 280 -20.99 4.57 -3.78
C VAL A 280 -20.01 5.72 -3.96
N LEU A 281 -18.89 5.54 -4.67
CA LEU A 281 -17.91 6.59 -4.94
C LEU A 281 -18.50 7.85 -5.60
N PRO A 282 -19.50 7.75 -6.52
CA PRO A 282 -20.19 8.94 -7.05
C PRO A 282 -21.10 9.65 -6.04
N HIS A 283 -21.40 9.03 -4.89
CA HIS A 283 -22.42 9.46 -3.94
C HIS A 283 -21.83 9.80 -2.56
N PRO A 284 -21.34 11.02 -2.32
CA PRO A 284 -20.75 11.44 -1.06
C PRO A 284 -21.60 11.14 0.19
N PHE A 285 -22.91 11.31 0.05
CA PHE A 285 -23.85 11.06 1.15
C PHE A 285 -23.87 9.56 1.56
N LEU A 286 -23.90 8.63 0.59
CA LEU A 286 -23.87 7.20 0.88
C LEU A 286 -22.57 6.78 1.55
N ARG A 287 -21.45 7.40 1.16
CA ARG A 287 -20.14 7.13 1.80
C ARG A 287 -20.13 7.59 3.27
N LYS A 288 -20.77 8.73 3.60
CA LYS A 288 -20.96 9.15 5.00
C LYS A 288 -21.83 8.15 5.78
N MET A 289 -22.83 7.55 5.15
CA MET A 289 -23.63 6.49 5.77
C MET A 289 -22.79 5.24 6.04
N ILE A 290 -22.02 4.77 5.04
CA ILE A 290 -21.12 3.62 5.19
C ILE A 290 -20.08 3.87 6.30
N TYR A 291 -19.51 5.07 6.37
CA TYR A 291 -18.56 5.45 7.40
C TYR A 291 -19.14 5.31 8.82
N ARG A 292 -20.44 5.60 8.99
CA ARG A 292 -21.16 5.48 10.28
C ARG A 292 -21.54 4.05 10.64
N LEU A 293 -21.49 3.11 9.68
CA LEU A 293 -21.75 1.72 10.00
C LEU A 293 -20.68 1.16 10.94
N PRO A 294 -21.04 0.24 11.85
CA PRO A 294 -20.05 -0.55 12.58
C PRO A 294 -19.06 -1.22 11.61
N LYS A 295 -17.78 -1.30 11.99
CA LYS A 295 -16.72 -1.82 11.11
C LYS A 295 -17.03 -3.20 10.50
N PHE A 296 -17.75 -4.07 11.21
CA PHE A 296 -18.12 -5.41 10.72
C PHE A 296 -19.16 -5.39 9.59
N LEU A 297 -19.89 -4.28 9.41
CA LEU A 297 -20.85 -4.05 8.32
C LEU A 297 -20.27 -3.22 7.17
N GLN A 298 -19.08 -2.65 7.33
CA GLN A 298 -18.42 -1.93 6.25
C GLN A 298 -17.86 -2.90 5.21
N PRO A 299 -17.75 -2.49 3.92
CA PRO A 299 -17.11 -3.28 2.88
C PRO A 299 -15.70 -3.70 3.33
N LYS A 300 -15.37 -4.99 3.12
CA LYS A 300 -14.07 -5.56 3.46
C LYS A 300 -13.30 -5.91 2.21
N PRO A 301 -11.95 -5.94 2.25
CA PRO A 301 -11.14 -6.53 1.21
C PRO A 301 -11.56 -7.98 0.94
N GLN A 302 -11.45 -8.40 -0.30
CA GLN A 302 -11.62 -9.81 -0.67
C GLN A 302 -10.26 -10.50 -0.52
N ARG A 303 -10.23 -11.67 0.14
CA ARG A 303 -9.02 -12.52 0.13
C ARG A 303 -8.74 -12.97 -1.30
N TYR A 304 -7.59 -12.56 -1.81
CA TYR A 304 -7.16 -12.82 -3.18
C TYR A 304 -5.67 -12.52 -3.31
N SER A 305 -4.90 -13.41 -3.89
CA SER A 305 -3.53 -13.09 -4.28
C SER A 305 -3.56 -12.48 -5.67
N PHE A 306 -3.04 -11.28 -5.83
CA PHE A 306 -3.04 -10.63 -7.14
C PHE A 306 -1.78 -9.78 -7.33
N VAL A 307 -0.92 -10.22 -8.24
CA VAL A 307 0.30 -9.53 -8.62
C VAL A 307 0.39 -9.50 -10.14
N ILE A 308 0.80 -8.37 -10.70
CA ILE A 308 1.11 -8.23 -12.11
C ILE A 308 2.52 -7.68 -12.29
N ALA A 309 3.15 -7.97 -13.42
CA ALA A 309 4.33 -7.23 -13.84
C ALA A 309 4.00 -6.33 -15.03
N LEU A 310 4.54 -5.14 -15.00
CA LEU A 310 4.44 -4.13 -16.06
C LEU A 310 5.81 -3.98 -16.74
N ASP A 311 5.82 -3.82 -18.05
CA ASP A 311 7.03 -3.35 -18.74
C ASP A 311 7.25 -1.85 -18.52
N THR A 312 8.33 -1.29 -19.06
CA THR A 312 8.66 0.14 -18.94
C THR A 312 7.71 1.07 -19.71
N ASN A 313 6.77 0.51 -20.47
CA ASN A 313 5.70 1.23 -21.17
C ASN A 313 4.34 1.10 -20.50
N GLY A 314 4.22 0.31 -19.43
CA GLY A 314 2.97 0.08 -18.71
C GLY A 314 2.13 -1.09 -19.24
N HIS A 315 2.66 -1.92 -20.14
CA HIS A 315 1.95 -3.12 -20.58
C HIS A 315 2.11 -4.24 -19.57
N VAL A 316 1.03 -4.97 -19.29
CA VAL A 316 1.06 -6.14 -18.43
C VAL A 316 1.79 -7.28 -19.15
N VAL A 317 2.93 -7.72 -18.59
CA VAL A 317 3.77 -8.80 -19.13
C VAL A 317 3.70 -10.08 -18.29
N GLU A 318 3.31 -9.98 -17.02
CA GLU A 318 3.02 -11.12 -16.13
C GLU A 318 1.72 -10.89 -15.37
N ASN A 319 1.03 -11.99 -15.08
CA ASN A 319 -0.21 -11.97 -14.32
C ASN A 319 -0.26 -13.22 -13.44
N LEU A 320 -0.13 -13.01 -12.13
CA LEU A 320 -0.03 -14.03 -11.13
C LEU A 320 -1.17 -13.88 -10.13
N GLN A 321 -1.99 -14.92 -9.97
CA GLN A 321 -3.18 -14.87 -9.13
C GLN A 321 -3.38 -16.17 -8.34
N ASP A 322 -4.12 -16.07 -7.24
CA ASP A 322 -4.77 -17.19 -6.56
C ASP A 322 -6.10 -16.74 -5.93
N PRO A 323 -7.25 -17.19 -6.47
CA PRO A 323 -8.57 -16.86 -5.94
C PRO A 323 -9.01 -17.78 -4.79
N SER A 324 -8.19 -18.73 -4.35
CA SER A 324 -8.59 -19.72 -3.35
C SER A 324 -8.78 -19.10 -1.97
N ALA A 325 -9.62 -19.72 -1.14
CA ALA A 325 -9.90 -19.22 0.21
C ALA A 325 -8.66 -19.21 1.13
N ASN A 326 -7.68 -20.09 0.86
CA ASN A 326 -6.44 -20.23 1.63
C ASN A 326 -5.24 -19.54 0.96
N CYS A 327 -5.47 -18.72 -0.05
CA CYS A 327 -4.42 -17.98 -0.74
C CYS A 327 -3.58 -17.13 0.23
N PHE A 328 -2.36 -16.80 -0.15
CA PHE A 328 -1.57 -15.77 0.51
C PHE A 328 -2.16 -14.40 0.13
N ALA A 329 -3.06 -13.87 0.96
CA ALA A 329 -3.95 -12.78 0.59
C ALA A 329 -3.45 -11.40 1.02
N GLU A 330 -4.09 -10.39 0.42
CA GLU A 330 -3.82 -9.00 0.69
C GLU A 330 -2.31 -8.69 0.53
N ILE A 331 -1.74 -9.20 -0.61
CA ILE A 331 -0.34 -8.90 -0.96
C ILE A 331 -0.20 -7.40 -1.10
N ALA A 332 0.60 -6.80 -0.22
CA ALA A 332 0.81 -5.37 -0.17
C ALA A 332 2.05 -4.95 -0.97
N ASN A 333 3.11 -5.73 -0.96
CA ASN A 333 4.31 -5.46 -1.77
C ASN A 333 4.89 -6.74 -2.37
N VAL A 334 5.73 -6.60 -3.40
CA VAL A 334 6.39 -7.70 -4.09
C VAL A 334 7.77 -7.26 -4.56
N VAL A 335 8.79 -8.05 -4.25
CA VAL A 335 10.18 -7.81 -4.64
C VAL A 335 10.71 -9.03 -5.39
N GLU A 336 11.30 -8.81 -6.55
CA GLU A 336 11.98 -9.87 -7.32
C GLU A 336 13.48 -9.89 -7.01
N ARG A 337 14.00 -11.07 -6.75
CA ARG A 337 15.44 -11.31 -6.71
C ARG A 337 15.78 -12.68 -7.29
N ASP A 338 16.64 -12.71 -8.30
CA ASP A 338 17.15 -13.93 -8.93
C ASP A 338 16.04 -14.93 -9.34
N GLY A 339 14.95 -14.44 -9.94
CA GLY A 339 13.82 -15.26 -10.37
C GLY A 339 12.93 -15.77 -9.23
N THR A 340 13.09 -15.23 -8.04
CA THR A 340 12.22 -15.49 -6.87
C THR A 340 11.49 -14.21 -6.48
N LEU A 341 10.19 -14.32 -6.26
CA LEU A 341 9.36 -13.26 -5.71
C LEU A 341 9.22 -13.42 -4.20
N TYR A 342 9.33 -12.30 -3.51
CA TYR A 342 9.06 -12.18 -2.08
C TYR A 342 7.90 -11.23 -1.90
N PHE A 343 6.99 -11.54 -0.97
CA PHE A 343 5.75 -10.81 -0.78
C PHE A 343 5.60 -10.32 0.64
N GLY A 344 5.30 -9.04 0.79
CA GLY A 344 4.70 -8.49 1.98
C GLY A 344 3.19 -8.62 1.95
N SER A 345 2.52 -8.50 3.09
CA SER A 345 1.07 -8.63 3.19
C SER A 345 0.51 -7.91 4.42
N ILE A 346 -0.68 -7.32 4.26
CA ILE A 346 -1.46 -6.77 5.39
C ILE A 346 -2.50 -7.77 5.93
N GLY A 347 -2.64 -8.93 5.30
CA GLY A 347 -3.59 -9.98 5.70
C GLY A 347 -2.95 -11.22 6.35
N GLU A 348 -1.61 -11.31 6.35
CA GLU A 348 -0.88 -12.49 6.82
C GLU A 348 0.00 -12.14 8.05
N SER A 349 0.57 -13.17 8.67
CA SER A 349 1.57 -13.05 9.75
C SER A 349 2.96 -13.50 9.31
N ALA A 350 3.17 -13.73 8.03
CA ALA A 350 4.38 -14.24 7.40
C ALA A 350 4.67 -13.47 6.12
N VAL A 351 5.90 -13.44 5.66
CA VAL A 351 6.23 -13.05 4.30
C VAL A 351 6.07 -14.24 3.35
N GLY A 352 5.77 -13.95 2.09
CA GLY A 352 5.63 -14.97 1.04
C GLY A 352 6.91 -15.15 0.25
N ARG A 353 7.13 -16.37 -0.29
CA ARG A 353 8.19 -16.66 -1.27
C ARG A 353 7.65 -17.53 -2.39
N PHE A 354 7.98 -17.20 -3.64
CA PHE A 354 7.52 -17.92 -4.81
C PHE A 354 8.60 -17.92 -5.91
N SER A 355 8.94 -19.08 -6.46
CA SER A 355 9.84 -19.18 -7.60
C SER A 355 9.09 -18.97 -8.91
N LEU A 356 9.64 -18.17 -9.82
CA LEU A 356 9.11 -17.94 -11.16
C LEU A 356 9.38 -19.12 -12.12
N HIS A 357 10.22 -20.09 -11.73
CA HIS A 357 10.66 -21.25 -12.53
C HIS A 357 10.09 -22.54 -12.08
#